data_7c5b17e019a1fa026cfddafe804f4ed4
#
_entry.id   7c5b17e019a1fa026cfddafe804f4ed4
#
_cell.length_a   1.000
_cell.length_b   1.000
_cell.length_c   1.000
_cell.angle_alpha   90.00
_cell.angle_beta   90.00
_cell.angle_gamma   90.00
#
_symmetry.space_group_name_H-M   'P 1'
#
loop_
_entity.id
_entity.type
_entity.pdbx_description
1 polymer ?
#
loop_
_entity_poly.entity_id
_entity_poly.type
_entity_poly.pdbx_seq_one_letter_code
_entity_poly.pdbx_strand_id
1 'polypeptide(L)'
;DLANIMVSFKTYPHTDMRLAGRQAGDILQRTMTGEIQPRTLRVSRPLLEEVNGGRTDVGPMIDRIAQARRYETEPDVFAVSVNGGFANADIAEVGPSILVTGQGDMAAHGRFASGLADDMWARRGERINQFHTVAQAAHICKTHAETAPEGQGPIIVADYADNPGGGAYGDSTALLAALLTAGVKDACFGAITDPESVQQLFRHSPGNRVTLRLGGKTDPRFGGLPLELDAMLLRLSDGQYVGSGAMIGGLKRSWGPTAVIQVDGIEVLVVTHRAQILDLQQFKAFG
;
A
#
# COMPACT_ATOMS: atom_id res chain seq x y z
N ASP A 1 -20.40 -7.86 -19.96
CA ASP A 1 -21.16 -6.99 -19.03
C ASP A 1 -21.59 -7.81 -17.80
N LEU A 2 -20.73 -7.81 -16.77
CA LEU A 2 -20.97 -8.59 -15.54
C LEU A 2 -21.59 -7.75 -14.41
N ALA A 3 -21.57 -6.42 -14.51
CA ALA A 3 -22.10 -5.53 -13.50
C ALA A 3 -22.69 -4.25 -14.13
N ASN A 4 -23.87 -3.86 -13.66
CA ASN A 4 -24.54 -2.63 -14.09
C ASN A 4 -24.12 -1.41 -13.29
N ILE A 5 -23.60 -1.60 -12.10
CA ILE A 5 -23.17 -0.55 -11.18
C ILE A 5 -21.74 -0.85 -10.74
N MET A 6 -20.84 0.09 -10.96
CA MET A 6 -19.47 0.01 -10.48
C MET A 6 -19.04 1.36 -9.91
N VAL A 7 -18.61 1.35 -8.66
CA VAL A 7 -18.11 2.53 -7.94
C VAL A 7 -16.75 2.18 -7.32
N SER A 8 -15.70 2.85 -7.75
CA SER A 8 -14.38 2.70 -7.15
C SER A 8 -14.05 3.82 -6.18
N PHE A 9 -13.06 3.58 -5.33
CA PHE A 9 -12.47 4.59 -4.46
C PHE A 9 -11.88 5.74 -5.27
N LYS A 10 -11.93 6.95 -4.71
CA LYS A 10 -11.33 8.16 -5.29
C LYS A 10 -10.14 8.68 -4.49
N THR A 11 -9.70 7.91 -3.50
CA THR A 11 -8.53 8.23 -2.68
C THR A 11 -7.58 7.05 -2.57
N TYR A 12 -6.30 7.36 -2.53
CA TYR A 12 -5.25 6.42 -2.19
C TYR A 12 -4.32 7.07 -1.15
N PRO A 13 -4.25 6.52 0.08
CA PRO A 13 -4.93 5.31 0.56
C PRO A 13 -6.47 5.46 0.60
N HIS A 14 -7.19 4.33 0.62
CA HIS A 14 -8.64 4.25 0.45
C HIS A 14 -9.41 4.76 1.69
N THR A 15 -9.33 6.07 1.96
CA THR A 15 -10.00 6.70 3.10
C THR A 15 -11.48 7.01 2.85
N ASP A 16 -11.92 6.90 1.60
CA ASP A 16 -13.28 7.18 1.14
C ASP A 16 -14.16 5.93 0.97
N MET A 17 -13.76 4.77 1.51
CA MET A 17 -14.50 3.49 1.39
C MET A 17 -15.97 3.62 1.77
N ARG A 18 -16.27 4.33 2.87
CA ARG A 18 -17.65 4.54 3.34
C ARG A 18 -18.46 5.38 2.35
N LEU A 19 -17.84 6.38 1.73
CA LEU A 19 -18.50 7.24 0.74
C LEU A 19 -18.78 6.46 -0.53
N ALA A 20 -17.82 5.70 -1.04
CA ALA A 20 -17.99 4.85 -2.21
C ALA A 20 -19.08 3.79 -1.99
N GLY A 21 -19.10 3.14 -0.81
CA GLY A 21 -20.13 2.18 -0.45
C GLY A 21 -21.54 2.82 -0.35
N ARG A 22 -21.64 4.03 0.22
CA ARG A 22 -22.91 4.77 0.28
C ARG A 22 -23.40 5.14 -1.12
N GLN A 23 -22.52 5.64 -2.00
CA GLN A 23 -22.86 5.97 -3.39
C GLN A 23 -23.36 4.73 -4.16
N ALA A 24 -22.67 3.61 -4.02
CA ALA A 24 -23.11 2.36 -4.64
C ALA A 24 -24.47 1.88 -4.11
N GLY A 25 -24.69 1.98 -2.79
CA GLY A 25 -25.97 1.64 -2.15
C GLY A 25 -27.13 2.52 -2.59
N ASP A 26 -26.92 3.82 -2.72
CA ASP A 26 -27.92 4.78 -3.23
C ASP A 26 -28.30 4.45 -4.67
N ILE A 27 -27.33 4.24 -5.55
CA ILE A 27 -27.58 3.86 -6.95
C ILE A 27 -28.39 2.56 -7.00
N LEU A 28 -28.01 1.55 -6.20
CA LEU A 28 -28.71 0.27 -6.15
C LEU A 28 -30.17 0.45 -5.69
N GLN A 29 -30.39 1.18 -4.61
CA GLN A 29 -31.73 1.45 -4.06
C GLN A 29 -32.62 2.13 -5.11
N ARG A 30 -32.16 3.19 -5.73
CA ARG A 30 -32.88 3.92 -6.77
C ARG A 30 -33.17 3.09 -8.02
N THR A 31 -32.25 2.18 -8.34
CA THR A 31 -32.45 1.20 -9.43
C THR A 31 -33.56 0.19 -9.07
N MET A 32 -33.57 -0.32 -7.84
CA MET A 32 -34.56 -1.29 -7.38
C MET A 32 -35.98 -0.68 -7.28
N THR A 33 -36.07 0.62 -6.99
CA THR A 33 -37.36 1.35 -6.98
C THR A 33 -37.81 1.78 -8.37
N GLY A 34 -37.02 1.56 -9.41
CA GLY A 34 -37.34 1.97 -10.78
C GLY A 34 -37.14 3.44 -11.08
N GLU A 35 -36.52 4.21 -10.15
CA GLU A 35 -36.26 5.65 -10.34
C GLU A 35 -35.20 5.89 -11.43
N ILE A 36 -34.20 5.02 -11.51
CA ILE A 36 -33.10 5.09 -12.48
C ILE A 36 -32.85 3.74 -13.14
N GLN A 37 -32.23 3.79 -14.33
CA GLN A 37 -31.82 2.57 -15.09
C GLN A 37 -30.34 2.68 -15.47
N PRO A 38 -29.42 2.49 -14.51
CA PRO A 38 -28.00 2.72 -14.73
C PRO A 38 -27.40 1.67 -15.67
N ARG A 39 -26.45 2.14 -16.47
CA ARG A 39 -25.50 1.31 -17.24
C ARG A 39 -24.10 1.78 -16.95
N THR A 40 -23.16 0.85 -16.87
CA THR A 40 -21.74 1.19 -16.75
C THR A 40 -21.05 0.98 -18.08
N LEU A 41 -20.45 2.04 -18.62
CA LEU A 41 -19.51 1.93 -19.72
C LEU A 41 -18.08 1.93 -19.19
N ARG A 42 -17.17 1.27 -19.89
CA ARG A 42 -15.73 1.26 -19.58
C ARG A 42 -14.94 1.69 -20.81
N VAL A 43 -14.00 2.60 -20.59
CA VAL A 43 -12.95 2.93 -21.55
C VAL A 43 -11.60 2.64 -20.91
N SER A 44 -10.72 1.94 -21.61
CA SER A 44 -9.38 1.58 -21.13
C SER A 44 -8.32 1.89 -22.15
N ARG A 45 -7.06 1.94 -21.70
CA ARG A 45 -5.87 2.00 -22.56
C ARG A 45 -4.90 0.89 -22.12
N PRO A 46 -4.29 0.16 -23.05
CA PRO A 46 -3.34 -0.89 -22.73
C PRO A 46 -2.02 -0.26 -22.24
N LEU A 47 -1.73 -0.41 -20.97
CA LEU A 47 -0.53 0.18 -20.38
C LEU A 47 -0.03 -0.70 -19.23
N LEU A 48 1.20 -1.20 -19.37
CA LEU A 48 1.88 -1.99 -18.34
C LEU A 48 2.54 -1.11 -17.27
N GLU A 49 2.79 0.16 -17.56
CA GLU A 49 3.39 1.08 -16.60
C GLU A 49 2.33 1.69 -15.68
N GLU A 50 2.73 1.96 -14.45
CA GLU A 50 1.89 2.64 -13.48
C GLU A 50 1.68 4.10 -13.90
N VAL A 51 0.42 4.49 -14.10
CA VAL A 51 0.09 5.86 -14.46
C VAL A 51 0.13 6.73 -13.21
N ASN A 52 1.22 7.47 -13.05
CA ASN A 52 1.39 8.46 -11.97
C ASN A 52 1.34 7.87 -10.55
N GLY A 53 1.77 6.62 -10.39
CA GLY A 53 1.91 5.98 -9.08
C GLY A 53 0.62 5.84 -8.29
N GLY A 54 -0.55 6.00 -8.92
CA GLY A 54 -1.84 5.89 -8.25
C GLY A 54 -2.13 6.96 -7.19
N ARG A 55 -1.21 7.89 -6.92
CA ARG A 55 -1.38 8.93 -5.89
C ARG A 55 -2.51 9.88 -6.25
N THR A 56 -3.43 10.09 -5.31
CA THR A 56 -4.62 10.94 -5.48
C THR A 56 -4.51 12.29 -4.77
N ASP A 57 -3.39 12.53 -4.08
CA ASP A 57 -3.08 13.76 -3.33
C ASP A 57 -2.24 14.77 -4.13
N VAL A 58 -1.72 14.36 -5.28
CA VAL A 58 -0.91 15.21 -6.17
C VAL A 58 -1.36 15.06 -7.63
N GLY A 59 -0.94 16.02 -8.48
CA GLY A 59 -1.18 15.94 -9.91
C GLY A 59 -0.36 14.82 -10.56
N PRO A 60 -0.85 14.30 -11.69
CA PRO A 60 -2.08 14.65 -12.38
C PRO A 60 -3.33 13.91 -11.90
N MET A 61 -3.22 12.92 -10.99
CA MET A 61 -4.40 12.13 -10.57
C MET A 61 -5.42 12.97 -9.79
N ILE A 62 -4.97 13.91 -8.94
CA ILE A 62 -5.88 14.81 -8.21
C ILE A 62 -6.77 15.60 -9.16
N ASP A 63 -6.23 16.05 -10.30
CA ASP A 63 -7.00 16.81 -11.30
C ASP A 63 -8.01 15.93 -12.03
N ARG A 64 -7.66 14.68 -12.33
CA ARG A 64 -8.56 13.70 -12.95
C ARG A 64 -9.71 13.33 -12.02
N ILE A 65 -9.42 13.12 -10.74
CA ILE A 65 -10.45 12.89 -9.72
C ILE A 65 -11.37 14.11 -9.58
N ALA A 66 -10.82 15.32 -9.62
CA ALA A 66 -11.62 16.54 -9.59
C ALA A 66 -12.52 16.66 -10.83
N GLN A 67 -12.05 16.26 -12.02
CA GLN A 67 -12.87 16.21 -13.24
C GLN A 67 -13.99 15.16 -13.11
N ALA A 68 -13.66 13.97 -12.61
CA ALA A 68 -14.63 12.90 -12.36
C ALA A 68 -15.75 13.37 -11.41
N ARG A 69 -15.39 13.99 -10.29
CA ARG A 69 -16.35 14.54 -9.31
C ARG A 69 -17.22 15.65 -9.91
N ARG A 70 -16.68 16.51 -10.76
CA ARG A 70 -17.50 17.51 -11.48
C ARG A 70 -18.48 16.84 -12.43
N TYR A 71 -18.05 15.82 -13.16
CA TYR A 71 -18.95 15.12 -14.07
C TYR A 71 -20.04 14.34 -13.34
N GLU A 72 -19.81 13.89 -12.12
CA GLU A 72 -20.83 13.28 -11.25
C GLU A 72 -21.93 14.26 -10.81
N THR A 73 -21.78 15.57 -11.04
CA THR A 73 -22.86 16.55 -10.78
C THR A 73 -23.88 16.66 -11.91
N GLU A 74 -23.61 16.03 -13.05
CA GLU A 74 -24.56 15.98 -14.17
C GLU A 74 -25.75 15.04 -13.83
N PRO A 75 -26.99 15.37 -14.24
CA PRO A 75 -28.21 14.67 -13.79
C PRO A 75 -28.23 13.16 -14.05
N ASP A 76 -27.65 12.71 -15.14
CA ASP A 76 -27.68 11.32 -15.59
C ASP A 76 -26.36 10.57 -15.30
N VAL A 77 -25.48 11.15 -14.48
CA VAL A 77 -24.21 10.56 -14.07
C VAL A 77 -24.25 10.20 -12.60
N PHE A 78 -24.14 8.93 -12.28
CA PHE A 78 -24.28 8.43 -10.90
C PHE A 78 -22.95 8.10 -10.24
N ALA A 79 -21.96 7.66 -11.02
CA ALA A 79 -20.58 7.45 -10.54
C ALA A 79 -19.58 7.50 -11.69
N VAL A 80 -18.40 8.07 -11.41
CA VAL A 80 -17.24 8.02 -12.30
C VAL A 80 -16.08 7.39 -11.56
N SER A 81 -15.56 6.29 -12.06
CA SER A 81 -14.41 5.58 -11.49
C SER A 81 -13.18 5.79 -12.34
N VAL A 82 -12.13 6.32 -11.74
CA VAL A 82 -10.83 6.54 -12.39
C VAL A 82 -9.83 5.54 -11.80
N ASN A 83 -9.46 4.54 -12.58
CA ASN A 83 -8.56 3.48 -12.16
C ASN A 83 -7.20 3.67 -12.85
N GLY A 84 -6.13 3.77 -12.08
CA GLY A 84 -4.77 3.98 -12.60
C GLY A 84 -4.15 2.75 -13.26
N GLY A 85 -4.76 1.58 -13.09
CA GLY A 85 -4.15 0.30 -13.44
C GLY A 85 -3.28 -0.23 -12.29
N PHE A 86 -2.77 -1.44 -12.46
CA PHE A 86 -1.84 -2.07 -11.51
C PHE A 86 -0.73 -2.78 -12.29
N ALA A 87 0.40 -2.11 -12.45
CA ALA A 87 1.50 -2.53 -13.31
C ALA A 87 2.09 -3.91 -12.94
N ASN A 88 1.93 -4.33 -11.68
CA ASN A 88 2.40 -5.64 -11.21
C ASN A 88 1.47 -6.80 -11.56
N ALA A 89 0.29 -6.52 -12.14
CA ALA A 89 -0.59 -7.56 -12.65
C ALA A 89 -0.18 -7.92 -14.09
N ASP A 90 0.38 -9.10 -14.27
CA ASP A 90 0.76 -9.60 -15.60
C ASP A 90 -0.44 -10.25 -16.29
N ILE A 91 -1.37 -9.42 -16.74
CA ILE A 91 -2.58 -9.82 -17.48
C ILE A 91 -2.78 -8.92 -18.71
N ALA A 92 -3.44 -9.45 -19.74
CA ALA A 92 -3.68 -8.72 -20.98
C ALA A 92 -4.53 -7.44 -20.82
N GLU A 93 -5.40 -7.41 -19.82
CA GLU A 93 -6.31 -6.31 -19.53
C GLU A 93 -5.71 -5.24 -18.61
N VAL A 94 -4.44 -5.36 -18.21
CA VAL A 94 -3.79 -4.37 -17.34
C VAL A 94 -3.75 -3.01 -18.00
N GLY A 95 -3.96 -1.96 -17.20
CA GLY A 95 -3.90 -0.57 -17.65
C GLY A 95 -4.96 0.31 -17.01
N PRO A 96 -4.88 1.62 -17.27
CA PRO A 96 -5.85 2.57 -16.76
C PRO A 96 -7.21 2.33 -17.41
N SER A 97 -8.26 2.54 -16.61
CA SER A 97 -9.63 2.49 -17.10
C SER A 97 -10.50 3.54 -16.43
N ILE A 98 -11.41 4.09 -17.21
CA ILE A 98 -12.44 5.00 -16.75
C ILE A 98 -13.78 4.30 -16.90
N LEU A 99 -14.55 4.25 -15.81
CA LEU A 99 -15.91 3.75 -15.85
C LEU A 99 -16.87 4.89 -15.54
N VAL A 100 -17.94 4.99 -16.32
CA VAL A 100 -19.05 5.90 -16.03
C VAL A 100 -20.30 5.06 -15.84
N THR A 101 -20.86 5.12 -14.64
CA THR A 101 -22.16 4.54 -14.31
C THR A 101 -23.20 5.68 -14.42
N GLY A 102 -24.11 5.56 -15.36
CA GLY A 102 -25.09 6.61 -15.65
C GLY A 102 -26.23 6.09 -16.51
N GLN A 103 -27.07 6.99 -16.99
CA GLN A 103 -28.15 6.74 -17.96
C GLN A 103 -28.19 7.86 -19.01
N GLY A 104 -29.20 7.87 -19.88
CA GLY A 104 -29.37 8.95 -20.87
C GLY A 104 -28.37 8.87 -22.02
N ASP A 105 -27.63 9.96 -22.30
CA ASP A 105 -26.69 10.03 -23.42
C ASP A 105 -25.37 9.26 -23.13
N MET A 106 -25.42 7.94 -23.33
CA MET A 106 -24.23 7.08 -23.15
C MET A 106 -23.08 7.46 -24.11
N ALA A 107 -23.35 8.14 -25.24
CA ALA A 107 -22.29 8.60 -26.13
C ALA A 107 -21.54 9.79 -25.53
N ALA A 108 -22.23 10.71 -24.83
CA ALA A 108 -21.59 11.78 -24.08
C ALA A 108 -20.71 11.20 -22.94
N HIS A 109 -21.22 10.22 -22.20
CA HIS A 109 -20.45 9.52 -21.17
C HIS A 109 -19.19 8.85 -21.75
N GLY A 110 -19.30 8.24 -22.93
CA GLY A 110 -18.18 7.65 -23.66
C GLY A 110 -17.13 8.68 -24.08
N ARG A 111 -17.53 9.84 -24.58
CA ARG A 111 -16.61 10.94 -24.92
C ARG A 111 -15.85 11.45 -23.69
N PHE A 112 -16.56 11.66 -22.58
CA PHE A 112 -15.91 12.07 -21.33
C PHE A 112 -14.90 11.03 -20.85
N ALA A 113 -15.30 9.76 -20.79
CA ALA A 113 -14.41 8.66 -20.35
C ALA A 113 -13.18 8.52 -21.27
N SER A 114 -13.39 8.66 -22.60
CA SER A 114 -12.28 8.62 -23.57
C SER A 114 -11.30 9.77 -23.37
N GLY A 115 -11.81 10.99 -23.13
CA GLY A 115 -10.96 12.15 -22.89
C GLY A 115 -10.03 11.97 -21.67
N LEU A 116 -10.55 11.43 -20.56
CA LEU A 116 -9.72 11.11 -19.39
C LEU A 116 -8.72 9.98 -19.67
N ALA A 117 -9.16 8.92 -20.36
CA ALA A 117 -8.28 7.80 -20.69
C ALA A 117 -7.18 8.22 -21.67
N ASP A 118 -7.46 9.11 -22.62
CA ASP A 118 -6.49 9.66 -23.57
C ASP A 118 -5.48 10.59 -22.87
N ASP A 119 -5.93 11.40 -21.91
CA ASP A 119 -5.02 12.20 -21.08
C ASP A 119 -4.07 11.28 -20.27
N MET A 120 -4.59 10.22 -19.65
CA MET A 120 -3.75 9.25 -18.95
C MET A 120 -2.73 8.60 -19.89
N TRP A 121 -3.16 8.24 -21.10
CA TRP A 121 -2.28 7.65 -22.10
C TRP A 121 -1.21 8.65 -22.59
N ALA A 122 -1.60 9.88 -22.90
CA ALA A 122 -0.68 10.92 -23.38
C ALA A 122 0.43 11.22 -22.34
N ARG A 123 0.07 11.23 -21.08
CA ARG A 123 0.97 11.55 -19.95
C ARG A 123 1.57 10.32 -19.27
N ARG A 124 1.52 9.14 -19.89
CA ARG A 124 2.01 7.88 -19.32
C ARG A 124 3.50 7.87 -18.96
N GLY A 125 4.30 8.72 -19.61
CA GLY A 125 5.73 8.85 -19.31
C GLY A 125 6.06 9.77 -18.14
N GLU A 126 5.09 10.46 -17.56
CA GLU A 126 5.32 11.33 -16.40
C GLU A 126 5.52 10.47 -15.14
N ARG A 127 6.69 10.58 -14.54
CA ARG A 127 7.03 9.88 -13.29
C ARG A 127 7.01 10.87 -12.15
N ILE A 128 6.07 10.70 -11.22
CA ILE A 128 5.98 11.49 -10.00
C ILE A 128 6.62 10.81 -8.79
N ASN A 129 6.71 9.48 -8.79
CA ASN A 129 7.40 8.74 -7.74
C ASN A 129 8.88 8.60 -8.08
N GLN A 130 9.73 8.98 -7.13
CA GLN A 130 11.16 8.71 -7.20
C GLN A 130 11.46 7.51 -6.30
N PHE A 131 11.97 6.44 -6.92
CA PHE A 131 12.40 5.26 -6.20
C PHE A 131 13.91 5.33 -5.98
N HIS A 132 14.32 5.06 -4.77
CA HIS A 132 15.73 4.98 -4.41
C HIS A 132 16.20 3.52 -4.49
N THR A 133 17.46 3.32 -4.85
CA THR A 133 18.09 2.02 -4.64
C THR A 133 18.23 1.77 -3.13
N VAL A 134 18.35 0.51 -2.74
CA VAL A 134 18.55 0.11 -1.35
C VAL A 134 19.74 0.86 -0.70
N ALA A 135 20.85 0.99 -1.44
CA ALA A 135 22.03 1.73 -0.98
C ALA A 135 21.76 3.22 -0.78
N GLN A 136 21.03 3.86 -1.71
CA GLN A 136 20.62 5.27 -1.57
C GLN A 136 19.70 5.47 -0.37
N ALA A 137 18.73 4.58 -0.17
CA ALA A 137 17.83 4.62 0.98
C ALA A 137 18.61 4.53 2.30
N ALA A 138 19.54 3.57 2.42
CA ALA A 138 20.39 3.44 3.59
C ALA A 138 21.25 4.67 3.85
N HIS A 139 21.81 5.29 2.79
CA HIS A 139 22.57 6.53 2.90
C HIS A 139 21.69 7.69 3.39
N ILE A 140 20.48 7.84 2.87
CA ILE A 140 19.51 8.86 3.31
C ILE A 140 19.19 8.66 4.79
N CYS A 141 18.92 7.43 5.23
CA CYS A 141 18.64 7.12 6.63
C CYS A 141 19.81 7.49 7.53
N LYS A 142 21.04 7.12 7.15
CA LYS A 142 22.25 7.45 7.90
C LYS A 142 22.45 8.96 8.02
N THR A 143 22.36 9.67 6.89
CA THR A 143 22.51 11.12 6.87
C THR A 143 21.49 11.80 7.76
N HIS A 144 20.22 11.36 7.70
CA HIS A 144 19.18 11.90 8.58
C HIS A 144 19.50 11.65 10.05
N ALA A 145 19.89 10.44 10.43
CA ALA A 145 20.23 10.11 11.82
C ALA A 145 21.42 10.96 12.36
N GLU A 146 22.37 11.32 11.49
CA GLU A 146 23.56 12.09 11.86
C GLU A 146 23.33 13.62 11.84
N THR A 147 22.38 14.12 11.04
CA THR A 147 22.26 15.56 10.74
C THR A 147 20.91 16.18 11.08
N ALA A 148 19.90 15.37 11.44
CA ALA A 148 18.58 15.89 11.76
C ALA A 148 18.64 16.80 13.01
N PRO A 149 18.03 18.00 12.95
CA PRO A 149 17.92 18.87 14.11
C PRO A 149 17.20 18.19 15.27
N GLU A 150 17.52 18.58 16.49
CA GLU A 150 16.80 18.10 17.68
C GLU A 150 15.29 18.40 17.56
N GLY A 151 14.46 17.40 17.82
CA GLY A 151 13.00 17.49 17.71
C GLY A 151 12.45 17.28 16.29
N GLN A 152 13.30 17.08 15.29
CA GLN A 152 12.83 16.64 13.98
C GLN A 152 12.36 15.19 14.08
N GLY A 153 11.15 14.91 13.52
CA GLY A 153 10.58 13.56 13.48
C GLY A 153 11.40 12.61 12.60
N PRO A 154 11.16 11.30 12.72
CA PRO A 154 11.82 10.29 11.91
C PRO A 154 11.44 10.41 10.43
N ILE A 155 12.33 10.00 9.54
CA ILE A 155 11.96 9.71 8.15
C ILE A 155 11.32 8.33 8.06
N ILE A 156 10.37 8.19 7.14
CA ILE A 156 9.73 6.91 6.84
C ILE A 156 10.21 6.45 5.47
N VAL A 157 10.77 5.26 5.42
CA VAL A 157 11.22 4.61 4.19
C VAL A 157 10.35 3.37 3.97
N ALA A 158 9.67 3.32 2.83
CA ALA A 158 8.87 2.16 2.45
C ALA A 158 9.66 1.26 1.50
N ASP A 159 9.82 0.00 1.84
CA ASP A 159 10.27 -1.03 0.89
C ASP A 159 9.09 -1.37 -0.02
N TYR A 160 8.99 -0.63 -1.08
CA TYR A 160 7.92 -0.76 -2.06
C TYR A 160 7.94 -2.11 -2.78
N ALA A 161 9.14 -2.72 -2.94
CA ALA A 161 9.29 -4.00 -3.64
C ALA A 161 8.80 -5.19 -2.80
N ASP A 162 8.74 -5.04 -1.47
CA ASP A 162 8.27 -6.08 -0.56
C ASP A 162 6.96 -5.70 0.16
N ASN A 163 5.98 -5.17 -0.60
CA ASN A 163 4.67 -4.81 -0.07
C ASN A 163 3.72 -6.02 -0.05
N PRO A 164 3.38 -6.60 1.12
CA PRO A 164 2.44 -7.72 1.22
C PRO A 164 1.03 -7.40 0.68
N GLY A 165 0.61 -6.15 0.71
CA GLY A 165 -0.65 -5.69 0.11
C GLY A 165 -0.65 -5.79 -1.42
N GLY A 166 0.51 -5.74 -2.05
CA GLY A 166 0.72 -5.99 -3.47
C GLY A 166 1.01 -7.46 -3.81
N GLY A 167 1.03 -8.35 -2.81
CA GLY A 167 1.28 -9.78 -3.00
C GLY A 167 2.71 -10.23 -2.72
N ALA A 168 3.61 -9.33 -2.32
CA ALA A 168 4.98 -9.69 -1.96
C ALA A 168 5.05 -10.56 -0.69
N TYR A 169 6.19 -11.17 -0.46
CA TYR A 169 6.36 -12.15 0.62
C TYR A 169 6.39 -11.53 2.01
N GLY A 170 6.87 -10.29 2.13
CA GLY A 170 7.02 -9.58 3.42
C GLY A 170 8.21 -10.10 4.23
N ASP A 171 9.16 -10.76 3.59
CA ASP A 171 10.36 -11.32 4.24
C ASP A 171 11.68 -10.78 3.68
N SER A 172 11.64 -9.69 2.88
CA SER A 172 12.82 -9.07 2.28
C SER A 172 13.80 -8.58 3.34
N THR A 173 15.07 -8.88 3.10
CA THR A 173 16.18 -8.52 3.97
C THR A 173 17.12 -7.48 3.37
N ALA A 174 16.97 -7.18 2.07
CA ALA A 174 17.92 -6.34 1.34
C ALA A 174 18.06 -4.94 1.95
N LEU A 175 16.94 -4.31 2.31
CA LEU A 175 16.97 -2.97 2.93
C LEU A 175 17.56 -3.04 4.34
N LEU A 176 17.18 -4.02 5.16
CA LEU A 176 17.74 -4.20 6.51
C LEU A 176 19.26 -4.43 6.44
N ALA A 177 19.73 -5.27 5.53
CA ALA A 177 21.16 -5.53 5.32
C ALA A 177 21.92 -4.24 4.97
N ALA A 178 21.36 -3.41 4.11
CA ALA A 178 21.97 -2.14 3.73
C ALA A 178 22.00 -1.13 4.90
N LEU A 179 20.94 -1.07 5.70
CA LEU A 179 20.89 -0.21 6.90
C LEU A 179 21.96 -0.64 7.93
N LEU A 180 22.09 -1.94 8.21
CA LEU A 180 23.11 -2.49 9.09
C LEU A 180 24.52 -2.20 8.54
N THR A 181 24.76 -2.46 7.24
CA THR A 181 26.05 -2.17 6.60
C THR A 181 26.42 -0.69 6.65
N ALA A 182 25.43 0.19 6.50
CA ALA A 182 25.64 1.63 6.61
C ALA A 182 25.87 2.11 8.05
N GLY A 183 25.62 1.26 9.05
CA GLY A 183 25.72 1.58 10.47
C GLY A 183 24.63 2.55 10.95
N VAL A 184 23.43 2.44 10.39
CA VAL A 184 22.27 3.20 10.85
C VAL A 184 21.89 2.76 12.26
N LYS A 185 21.54 3.72 13.13
CA LYS A 185 21.12 3.48 14.50
C LYS A 185 19.84 4.25 14.78
N ASP A 186 19.24 4.00 15.95
CA ASP A 186 18.00 4.64 16.39
C ASP A 186 16.88 4.50 15.33
N ALA A 187 16.76 3.29 14.79
CA ALA A 187 15.82 2.97 13.74
C ALA A 187 14.92 1.79 14.15
N CYS A 188 13.71 1.78 13.60
CA CYS A 188 12.79 0.66 13.67
C CYS A 188 12.59 0.09 12.26
N PHE A 189 12.65 -1.22 12.12
CA PHE A 189 12.46 -1.94 10.86
C PHE A 189 11.39 -3.02 10.99
N GLY A 190 10.58 -3.20 9.99
CA GLY A 190 9.60 -4.30 9.95
C GLY A 190 8.36 -3.96 9.14
N ALA A 191 7.41 -4.87 9.12
CA ALA A 191 7.46 -6.18 9.77
C ALA A 191 8.10 -7.20 8.84
N ILE A 192 9.02 -8.02 9.36
CA ILE A 192 9.54 -9.17 8.61
C ILE A 192 8.67 -10.39 8.94
N THR A 193 8.07 -10.98 7.94
CA THR A 193 7.29 -12.22 8.07
C THR A 193 8.24 -13.42 8.11
N ASP A 194 8.50 -13.95 9.29
CA ASP A 194 9.38 -15.09 9.49
C ASP A 194 8.90 -15.96 10.65
N PRO A 195 7.93 -16.85 10.44
CA PRO A 195 7.36 -17.68 11.49
C PRO A 195 8.39 -18.64 12.10
N GLU A 196 9.41 -19.06 11.36
CA GLU A 196 10.48 -19.92 11.87
C GLU A 196 11.34 -19.19 12.90
N SER A 197 11.78 -17.96 12.57
CA SER A 197 12.53 -17.12 13.51
C SER A 197 11.71 -16.75 14.73
N VAL A 198 10.41 -16.45 14.57
CA VAL A 198 9.50 -16.24 15.71
C VAL A 198 9.45 -17.46 16.60
N GLN A 199 9.26 -18.66 16.03
CA GLN A 199 9.22 -19.90 16.82
C GLN A 199 10.54 -20.15 17.55
N GLN A 200 11.69 -19.85 16.95
CA GLN A 200 12.98 -19.93 17.60
C GLN A 200 13.06 -18.95 18.78
N LEU A 201 12.69 -17.68 18.58
CA LEU A 201 12.74 -16.61 19.58
C LEU A 201 11.83 -16.92 20.79
N PHE A 202 10.68 -17.56 20.59
CA PHE A 202 9.77 -17.96 21.67
C PHE A 202 10.33 -19.06 22.60
N ARG A 203 11.48 -19.67 22.27
CA ARG A 203 12.22 -20.58 23.15
C ARG A 203 13.18 -19.85 24.10
N HIS A 204 13.29 -18.54 23.96
CA HIS A 204 14.18 -17.68 24.74
C HIS A 204 13.38 -16.65 25.55
N SER A 205 14.05 -16.02 26.52
CA SER A 205 13.46 -14.94 27.31
C SER A 205 13.96 -13.58 26.82
N PRO A 206 13.15 -12.50 26.94
CA PRO A 206 13.64 -11.14 26.74
C PRO A 206 14.93 -10.88 27.53
N GLY A 207 15.88 -10.19 26.90
CA GLY A 207 17.23 -9.97 27.42
C GLY A 207 18.26 -11.01 26.96
N ASN A 208 17.85 -12.12 26.36
CA ASN A 208 18.80 -13.09 25.79
C ASN A 208 19.31 -12.63 24.43
N ARG A 209 20.59 -12.95 24.17
CA ARG A 209 21.14 -12.91 22.81
C ARG A 209 20.82 -14.21 22.07
N VAL A 210 20.40 -14.09 20.83
CA VAL A 210 19.99 -15.24 20.01
C VAL A 210 20.59 -15.09 18.62
N THR A 211 21.34 -16.08 18.18
CA THR A 211 21.80 -16.18 16.79
C THR A 211 20.67 -16.78 15.95
N LEU A 212 20.27 -16.09 14.89
CA LEU A 212 19.19 -16.52 14.01
C LEU A 212 19.47 -16.18 12.54
N ARG A 213 18.78 -16.88 11.66
CA ARG A 213 18.70 -16.57 10.23
C ARG A 213 17.38 -15.90 9.93
N LEU A 214 17.41 -14.59 9.72
CA LEU A 214 16.20 -13.77 9.59
C LEU A 214 15.82 -13.51 8.14
N GLY A 215 14.56 -13.72 7.81
CA GLY A 215 13.93 -13.35 6.53
C GLY A 215 14.56 -13.99 5.30
N GLY A 216 14.17 -13.57 4.10
CA GLY A 216 14.73 -14.03 2.82
C GLY A 216 14.61 -15.54 2.58
N LYS A 217 13.63 -16.20 3.21
CA LYS A 217 13.48 -17.67 3.19
C LYS A 217 12.49 -18.16 2.16
N THR A 218 11.54 -17.31 1.73
CA THR A 218 10.45 -17.72 0.85
C THR A 218 10.95 -17.95 -0.57
N ASP A 219 11.70 -17.01 -1.13
CA ASP A 219 12.28 -17.14 -2.45
C ASP A 219 13.61 -16.38 -2.53
N PRO A 220 14.76 -17.08 -2.63
CA PRO A 220 16.07 -16.45 -2.61
C PRO A 220 16.39 -15.58 -3.84
N ARG A 221 15.54 -15.61 -4.86
CA ARG A 221 15.70 -14.75 -6.05
C ARG A 221 15.24 -13.31 -5.80
N PHE A 222 14.42 -13.07 -4.76
CA PHE A 222 13.79 -11.79 -4.49
C PHE A 222 14.02 -11.34 -3.06
N GLY A 223 14.26 -10.05 -2.87
CA GLY A 223 14.28 -9.43 -1.55
C GLY A 223 15.53 -9.67 -0.70
N GLY A 224 16.53 -10.39 -1.20
CA GLY A 224 17.78 -10.69 -0.47
C GLY A 224 17.82 -12.09 0.16
N LEU A 225 18.99 -12.46 0.65
CA LEU A 225 19.23 -13.75 1.32
C LEU A 225 18.93 -13.63 2.82
N PRO A 226 18.67 -14.77 3.52
CA PRO A 226 18.56 -14.76 4.97
C PRO A 226 19.77 -14.11 5.63
N LEU A 227 19.52 -13.24 6.61
CA LEU A 227 20.58 -12.59 7.38
C LEU A 227 20.93 -13.40 8.61
N GLU A 228 22.20 -13.76 8.75
CA GLU A 228 22.70 -14.34 9.99
C GLU A 228 23.00 -13.22 10.97
N LEU A 229 22.27 -13.17 12.08
CA LEU A 229 22.28 -12.09 13.04
C LEU A 229 22.49 -12.63 14.46
N ASP A 230 23.29 -11.91 15.24
CA ASP A 230 23.32 -12.05 16.70
C ASP A 230 22.50 -10.93 17.32
N ALA A 231 21.26 -11.24 17.66
CA ALA A 231 20.25 -10.27 18.06
C ALA A 231 19.94 -10.34 19.55
N MET A 232 19.67 -9.21 20.17
CA MET A 232 19.08 -9.14 21.51
C MET A 232 17.55 -9.30 21.39
N LEU A 233 16.98 -10.28 22.03
CA LEU A 233 15.51 -10.39 22.15
C LEU A 233 15.00 -9.35 23.12
N LEU A 234 14.21 -8.39 22.64
CA LEU A 234 13.64 -7.32 23.47
C LEU A 234 12.28 -7.70 24.02
N ARG A 235 11.38 -8.20 23.17
CA ARG A 235 9.96 -8.45 23.55
C ARG A 235 9.39 -9.66 22.80
N LEU A 236 8.42 -10.31 23.44
CA LEU A 236 7.55 -11.33 22.84
C LEU A 236 6.09 -10.89 23.04
N SER A 237 5.22 -11.17 22.07
CA SER A 237 3.80 -10.81 22.09
C SER A 237 2.97 -11.85 21.34
N ASP A 238 1.66 -11.91 21.63
CA ASP A 238 0.67 -12.63 20.84
C ASP A 238 0.33 -11.94 19.51
N GLY A 239 0.90 -10.74 19.30
CA GLY A 239 0.78 -9.96 18.08
C GLY A 239 -0.56 -9.24 17.89
N GLN A 240 -1.42 -9.19 18.90
CA GLN A 240 -2.70 -8.47 18.79
C GLN A 240 -2.52 -6.97 18.91
N TYR A 241 -3.27 -6.22 18.08
CA TYR A 241 -3.31 -4.76 18.14
C TYR A 241 -4.69 -4.24 17.68
N VAL A 242 -4.97 -2.98 18.04
CA VAL A 242 -6.17 -2.26 17.56
C VAL A 242 -5.69 -1.09 16.72
N GLY A 243 -6.15 -1.02 15.46
CA GLY A 243 -5.82 0.09 14.59
C GLY A 243 -6.34 1.43 15.11
N SER A 244 -5.65 2.52 14.77
CA SER A 244 -6.05 3.89 15.09
C SER A 244 -6.14 4.81 13.87
N GLY A 245 -5.59 4.38 12.75
CA GLY A 245 -5.55 5.14 11.51
C GLY A 245 -6.84 5.11 10.70
N ALA A 246 -6.85 5.87 9.61
CA ALA A 246 -8.05 6.09 8.79
C ALA A 246 -8.61 4.82 8.13
N MET A 247 -7.77 3.81 7.85
CA MET A 247 -8.19 2.59 7.14
C MET A 247 -8.66 1.48 8.08
N ILE A 248 -8.00 1.31 9.22
CA ILE A 248 -8.26 0.18 10.14
C ILE A 248 -8.56 0.62 11.58
N GLY A 249 -8.88 1.90 11.79
CA GLY A 249 -9.20 2.44 13.11
C GLY A 249 -10.34 1.68 13.79
N GLY A 250 -10.12 1.25 15.04
CA GLY A 250 -11.05 0.45 15.85
C GLY A 250 -11.10 -1.04 15.49
N LEU A 251 -10.43 -1.49 14.44
CA LEU A 251 -10.41 -2.90 14.07
C LEU A 251 -9.33 -3.65 14.86
N LYS A 252 -9.72 -4.77 15.45
CA LYS A 252 -8.80 -5.73 16.04
C LYS A 252 -8.11 -6.54 14.94
N ARG A 253 -6.79 -6.61 15.01
CA ARG A 253 -5.92 -7.30 14.05
C ARG A 253 -4.86 -8.10 14.82
N SER A 254 -4.17 -8.99 14.12
CA SER A 254 -3.07 -9.75 14.70
C SER A 254 -1.99 -10.07 13.67
N TRP A 255 -0.75 -9.96 14.10
CA TRP A 255 0.44 -10.48 13.44
C TRP A 255 0.70 -11.97 13.74
N GLY A 256 -0.14 -12.61 14.61
CA GLY A 256 0.19 -13.85 15.28
C GLY A 256 1.32 -13.67 16.29
N PRO A 257 1.89 -14.75 16.84
CA PRO A 257 3.08 -14.64 17.67
C PRO A 257 4.13 -13.74 17.04
N THR A 258 4.67 -12.81 17.83
CA THR A 258 5.50 -11.70 17.34
C THR A 258 6.64 -11.47 18.30
N ALA A 259 7.81 -11.13 17.77
CA ALA A 259 8.99 -10.78 18.53
C ALA A 259 9.57 -9.44 18.07
N VAL A 260 10.12 -8.68 19.01
CA VAL A 260 10.98 -7.52 18.74
C VAL A 260 12.39 -7.88 19.14
N ILE A 261 13.31 -7.74 18.20
CA ILE A 261 14.73 -7.96 18.39
C ILE A 261 15.52 -6.68 18.11
N GLN A 262 16.69 -6.54 18.68
CA GLN A 262 17.62 -5.44 18.41
C GLN A 262 18.90 -5.98 17.78
N VAL A 263 19.32 -5.38 16.70
CA VAL A 263 20.57 -5.65 15.99
C VAL A 263 21.27 -4.32 15.70
N ASP A 264 22.48 -4.14 16.24
CA ASP A 264 23.34 -2.99 15.98
C ASP A 264 22.67 -1.58 16.10
N GLY A 265 21.64 -1.48 16.98
CA GLY A 265 20.89 -0.24 17.19
C GLY A 265 19.65 -0.08 16.31
N ILE A 266 19.27 -1.12 15.58
CA ILE A 266 17.99 -1.20 14.85
C ILE A 266 17.06 -2.15 15.59
N GLU A 267 15.86 -1.71 15.98
CA GLU A 267 14.80 -2.58 16.45
C GLU A 267 14.07 -3.20 15.27
N VAL A 268 13.94 -4.52 15.25
CA VAL A 268 13.30 -5.25 14.16
C VAL A 268 12.07 -5.98 14.65
N LEU A 269 10.93 -5.70 14.03
CA LEU A 269 9.66 -6.40 14.28
C LEU A 269 9.59 -7.65 13.40
N VAL A 270 9.56 -8.83 14.04
CA VAL A 270 9.47 -10.15 13.39
C VAL A 270 8.12 -10.76 13.69
N VAL A 271 7.37 -11.16 12.65
CA VAL A 271 5.97 -11.57 12.76
C VAL A 271 5.70 -12.94 12.14
N THR A 272 4.63 -13.58 12.59
CA THR A 272 4.19 -14.88 12.05
C THR A 272 3.31 -14.73 10.81
N HIS A 273 2.38 -13.77 10.82
CA HIS A 273 1.40 -13.62 9.76
C HIS A 273 1.74 -12.45 8.86
N ARG A 274 1.74 -12.70 7.55
CA ARG A 274 1.94 -11.68 6.55
C ARG A 274 0.75 -10.73 6.48
N ALA A 275 0.99 -9.43 6.60
CA ALA A 275 -0.03 -8.41 6.38
C ALA A 275 0.61 -7.09 5.92
N GLN A 276 -0.18 -6.27 5.24
CA GLN A 276 0.25 -4.94 4.84
C GLN A 276 0.33 -4.00 6.05
N ILE A 277 1.34 -3.14 6.07
CA ILE A 277 1.46 -2.07 7.05
C ILE A 277 0.54 -0.91 6.64
N LEU A 278 -0.46 -0.62 7.45
CA LEU A 278 -1.49 0.39 7.20
C LEU A 278 -1.62 1.41 8.33
N ASP A 279 -0.98 1.16 9.46
CA ASP A 279 -1.23 1.89 10.71
C ASP A 279 0.02 1.87 11.61
N LEU A 280 0.30 3.00 12.25
CA LEU A 280 1.40 3.09 13.22
C LEU A 280 1.21 2.17 14.43
N GLN A 281 -0.01 1.80 14.78
CA GLN A 281 -0.26 0.85 15.88
C GLN A 281 0.30 -0.55 15.59
N GLN A 282 0.56 -0.87 14.34
CA GLN A 282 1.24 -2.11 13.95
C GLN A 282 2.69 -2.19 14.44
N PHE A 283 3.26 -1.06 14.87
CA PHE A 283 4.56 -0.96 15.53
C PHE A 283 4.40 -0.56 17.00
N LYS A 284 3.68 0.53 17.28
CA LYS A 284 3.54 1.10 18.63
C LYS A 284 2.97 0.13 19.67
N ALA A 285 2.19 -0.87 19.24
CA ALA A 285 1.66 -1.88 20.16
C ALA A 285 2.75 -2.84 20.68
N PHE A 286 3.92 -2.84 20.06
CA PHE A 286 5.02 -3.75 20.37
C PHE A 286 6.27 -3.04 20.92
N GLY A 287 6.28 -1.70 20.96
CA GLY A 287 7.34 -0.93 21.61
C GLY A 287 7.65 0.41 21.00
#